data_032c32494bbec16c77dd9c7e9018a055
#
_entry.id   032c32494bbec16c77dd9c7e9018a055
#
_cell.length_a   1.000
_cell.length_b   1.000
_cell.length_c   1.000
_cell.angle_alpha   90.00
_cell.angle_beta   90.00
_cell.angle_gamma   90.00
#
_symmetry.space_group_name_H-M   'P 1'
#
loop_
_entity.id
_entity.type
_entity.pdbx_description
1 polymer ?
#
loop_
_entity_poly.entity_id
_entity_poly.type
_entity_poly.pdbx_seq_one_letter_code
_entity_poly.pdbx_strand_id
1 'polypeptide(L)'
;MELKVFEFTKDTLELLKEMKKDLAYSANLLDDFFYSLLENSCEGFFNISTRVKSASSLKEKIIRHNYYIKYDSPTDLFRNLSDLIGVRIECRFIEDEEHIFKFIRTIFNCTNKDGFSYSSQNPNIFLDLREHQPLKQKNGFELYRIDGFILNEEEKFNFELQIKSMVNNFW
;
A
#
# COMPACT_ATOMS: atom_id res chain seq x y z
N MET A 1 -28.15 -13.76 7.91
CA MET A 1 -26.68 -13.72 7.74
C MET A 1 -26.30 -13.58 6.27
N GLU A 2 -26.80 -14.43 5.38
CA GLU A 2 -26.50 -14.37 3.93
C GLU A 2 -26.89 -13.03 3.28
N LEU A 3 -28.05 -12.48 3.62
CA LEU A 3 -28.50 -11.20 3.07
C LEU A 3 -27.55 -10.05 3.45
N LYS A 4 -27.10 -10.01 4.71
CA LYS A 4 -26.15 -8.97 5.19
C LYS A 4 -24.81 -9.03 4.46
N VAL A 5 -24.26 -10.22 4.23
CA VAL A 5 -23.02 -10.42 3.45
C VAL A 5 -23.19 -9.92 2.04
N PHE A 6 -24.33 -10.27 1.42
CA PHE A 6 -24.59 -9.90 0.03
C PHE A 6 -24.74 -8.37 -0.12
N GLU A 7 -25.53 -7.73 0.71
CA GLU A 7 -25.75 -6.27 0.68
C GLU A 7 -24.44 -5.53 0.95
N PHE A 8 -23.73 -5.86 2.03
CA PHE A 8 -22.45 -5.22 2.36
C PHE A 8 -21.42 -5.38 1.22
N THR A 9 -21.33 -6.57 0.63
CA THR A 9 -20.39 -6.82 -0.47
C THR A 9 -20.78 -6.01 -1.70
N LYS A 10 -22.06 -5.99 -2.07
CA LYS A 10 -22.57 -5.21 -3.21
C LYS A 10 -22.23 -3.72 -3.03
N ASP A 11 -22.61 -3.15 -1.91
CA ASP A 11 -22.39 -1.72 -1.62
C ASP A 11 -20.89 -1.37 -1.60
N THR A 12 -20.05 -2.28 -1.08
CA THR A 12 -18.59 -2.10 -1.07
C THR A 12 -18.02 -2.10 -2.49
N LEU A 13 -18.50 -2.99 -3.37
CA LEU A 13 -18.05 -3.04 -4.76
C LEU A 13 -18.55 -1.83 -5.59
N GLU A 14 -19.73 -1.32 -5.30
CA GLU A 14 -20.23 -0.08 -5.89
C GLU A 14 -19.36 1.12 -5.48
N LEU A 15 -19.03 1.24 -4.20
CA LEU A 15 -18.13 2.27 -3.70
C LEU A 15 -16.73 2.17 -4.35
N LEU A 16 -16.16 0.98 -4.48
CA LEU A 16 -14.89 0.77 -5.18
C LEU A 16 -14.95 1.26 -6.62
N LYS A 17 -16.07 1.00 -7.31
CA LYS A 17 -16.28 1.42 -8.70
C LYS A 17 -16.36 2.95 -8.81
N GLU A 18 -17.03 3.61 -7.87
CA GLU A 18 -17.14 5.07 -7.82
C GLU A 18 -15.77 5.72 -7.61
N MET A 19 -14.96 5.16 -6.70
CA MET A 19 -13.62 5.66 -6.36
C MET A 19 -12.53 5.25 -7.36
N LYS A 20 -12.84 4.45 -8.38
CA LYS A 20 -11.84 3.85 -9.27
C LYS A 20 -10.94 4.87 -9.96
N LYS A 21 -11.48 6.01 -10.38
CA LYS A 21 -10.68 7.06 -11.07
C LYS A 21 -9.69 7.71 -10.11
N ASP A 22 -10.12 8.03 -8.91
CA ASP A 22 -9.29 8.71 -7.90
C ASP A 22 -8.22 7.76 -7.34
N LEU A 23 -8.57 6.48 -7.16
CA LEU A 23 -7.61 5.43 -6.80
C LEU A 23 -6.56 5.23 -7.91
N ALA A 24 -6.97 5.20 -9.18
CA ALA A 24 -6.04 5.05 -10.31
C ALA A 24 -5.12 6.27 -10.44
N TYR A 25 -5.66 7.49 -10.26
CA TYR A 25 -4.87 8.71 -10.27
C TYR A 25 -3.85 8.72 -9.12
N SER A 26 -4.27 8.38 -7.91
CA SER A 26 -3.39 8.30 -6.74
C SER A 26 -2.33 7.20 -6.89
N ALA A 27 -2.67 6.07 -7.51
CA ALA A 27 -1.71 5.01 -7.83
C ALA A 27 -0.63 5.51 -8.80
N ASN A 28 -1.00 6.27 -9.83
CA ASN A 28 -0.04 6.87 -10.76
C ASN A 28 0.86 7.90 -10.07
N LEU A 29 0.34 8.73 -9.17
CA LEU A 29 1.16 9.66 -8.40
C LEU A 29 2.19 8.95 -7.52
N LEU A 30 1.81 7.82 -6.91
CA LEU A 30 2.72 7.00 -6.13
C LEU A 30 3.79 6.36 -7.00
N ASP A 31 3.40 5.83 -8.17
CA ASP A 31 4.32 5.24 -9.15
C ASP A 31 5.38 6.25 -9.58
N ASP A 32 4.94 7.41 -10.08
CA ASP A 32 5.81 8.48 -10.55
C ASP A 32 6.75 8.98 -9.44
N PHE A 33 6.24 9.15 -8.23
CA PHE A 33 7.03 9.62 -7.10
C PHE A 33 8.14 8.63 -6.72
N PHE A 34 7.79 7.37 -6.47
CA PHE A 34 8.78 6.37 -6.07
C PHE A 34 9.75 6.02 -7.20
N TYR A 35 9.28 5.99 -8.45
CA TYR A 35 10.15 5.79 -9.61
C TYR A 35 11.20 6.91 -9.69
N SER A 36 10.77 8.16 -9.67
CA SER A 36 11.66 9.32 -9.74
C SER A 36 12.64 9.39 -8.56
N LEU A 37 12.19 8.93 -7.38
CA LEU A 37 13.01 8.89 -6.19
C LEU A 37 14.14 7.86 -6.29
N LEU A 38 13.88 6.70 -6.89
CA LEU A 38 14.76 5.54 -6.84
C LEU A 38 15.63 5.37 -8.09
N GLU A 39 15.14 5.77 -9.28
CA GLU A 39 15.75 5.52 -10.58
C GLU A 39 17.24 5.88 -10.63
N ASN A 40 17.62 7.04 -10.12
CA ASN A 40 18.99 7.54 -10.17
C ASN A 40 19.71 7.55 -8.81
N SER A 41 19.03 7.10 -7.77
CA SER A 41 19.52 7.26 -6.39
C SER A 41 19.77 5.95 -5.66
N CYS A 42 19.19 4.86 -6.16
CA CYS A 42 19.31 3.53 -5.54
C CYS A 42 19.90 2.52 -6.52
N GLU A 43 21.13 2.12 -6.28
CA GLU A 43 21.70 0.97 -6.95
C GLU A 43 20.91 -0.30 -6.59
N GLY A 44 20.66 -1.17 -7.57
CA GLY A 44 19.84 -2.37 -7.37
C GLY A 44 18.34 -2.18 -7.63
N PHE A 45 17.82 -0.96 -7.66
CA PHE A 45 16.45 -0.71 -8.10
C PHE A 45 16.26 -1.17 -9.55
N PHE A 46 15.19 -1.90 -9.79
CA PHE A 46 14.89 -2.47 -11.10
C PHE A 46 13.60 -1.92 -11.71
N ASN A 47 12.52 -1.94 -10.97
CA ASN A 47 11.21 -1.53 -11.45
C ASN A 47 10.27 -1.16 -10.30
N ILE A 48 9.20 -0.49 -10.65
CA ILE A 48 8.06 -0.27 -9.77
C ILE A 48 6.79 -0.72 -10.48
N SER A 49 5.86 -1.25 -9.73
CA SER A 49 4.52 -1.56 -10.19
C SER A 49 3.48 -1.13 -9.17
N THR A 50 2.43 -0.49 -9.65
CA THR A 50 1.28 -0.10 -8.83
C THR A 50 0.03 -0.79 -9.32
N ARG A 51 -0.88 -1.08 -8.40
CA ARG A 51 -2.18 -1.64 -8.72
C ARG A 51 -3.26 -1.11 -7.78
N VAL A 52 -4.45 -0.91 -8.31
CA VAL A 52 -5.66 -0.69 -7.52
C VAL A 52 -6.29 -2.05 -7.20
N LYS A 53 -6.80 -2.20 -5.99
CA LYS A 53 -7.48 -3.42 -5.55
C LYS A 53 -8.61 -3.79 -6.50
N SER A 54 -8.60 -5.03 -6.98
CA SER A 54 -9.65 -5.52 -7.88
C SER A 54 -10.93 -5.87 -7.10
N ALA A 55 -12.07 -5.79 -7.77
CA ALA A 55 -13.37 -6.17 -7.21
C ALA A 55 -13.38 -7.62 -6.73
N SER A 56 -12.78 -8.55 -7.49
CA SER A 56 -12.69 -9.96 -7.12
C SER A 56 -11.86 -10.20 -5.85
N SER A 57 -10.68 -9.56 -5.74
CA SER A 57 -9.82 -9.64 -4.55
C SER A 57 -10.48 -9.02 -3.33
N LEU A 58 -11.21 -7.91 -3.50
CA LEU A 58 -11.92 -7.26 -2.41
C LEU A 58 -13.07 -8.13 -1.92
N LYS A 59 -13.88 -8.69 -2.82
CA LYS A 59 -14.97 -9.64 -2.50
C LYS A 59 -14.45 -10.84 -1.70
N GLU A 60 -13.37 -11.47 -2.17
CA GLU A 60 -12.76 -12.60 -1.47
C GLU A 60 -12.30 -12.20 -0.06
N LYS A 61 -11.68 -11.03 0.07
CA LYS A 61 -11.17 -10.53 1.35
C LYS A 61 -12.30 -10.22 2.33
N ILE A 62 -13.42 -9.64 1.87
CA ILE A 62 -14.61 -9.39 2.67
C ILE A 62 -15.14 -10.68 3.28
N ILE A 63 -15.27 -11.73 2.48
CA ILE A 63 -15.79 -13.03 2.90
C ILE A 63 -14.81 -13.72 3.85
N ARG A 64 -13.55 -13.84 3.47
CA ARG A 64 -12.51 -14.55 4.23
C ARG A 64 -12.27 -13.95 5.62
N HIS A 65 -12.37 -12.63 5.76
CA HIS A 65 -12.12 -11.91 7.02
C HIS A 65 -13.40 -11.47 7.74
N ASN A 66 -14.58 -11.85 7.23
CA ASN A 66 -15.88 -11.48 7.79
C ASN A 66 -16.02 -9.95 7.99
N TYR A 67 -15.57 -9.17 7.02
CA TYR A 67 -15.59 -7.69 7.14
C TYR A 67 -17.00 -7.12 7.27
N TYR A 68 -18.00 -7.78 6.73
CA TYR A 68 -19.42 -7.45 6.90
C TYR A 68 -19.94 -7.54 8.36
N ILE A 69 -19.16 -8.16 9.24
CA ILE A 69 -19.42 -8.18 10.69
C ILE A 69 -18.55 -7.15 11.41
N LYS A 70 -17.30 -6.99 10.93
CA LYS A 70 -16.28 -6.18 11.60
C LYS A 70 -16.46 -4.68 11.37
N TYR A 71 -16.98 -4.28 10.21
CA TYR A 71 -17.15 -2.88 9.82
C TYR A 71 -18.62 -2.54 9.65
N ASP A 72 -19.00 -1.34 10.09
CA ASP A 72 -20.39 -0.89 10.05
C ASP A 72 -20.85 -0.48 8.64
N SER A 73 -19.90 -0.05 7.81
CA SER A 73 -20.18 0.41 6.44
C SER A 73 -19.01 0.16 5.49
N PRO A 74 -19.25 0.18 4.16
CA PRO A 74 -18.19 0.16 3.15
C PRO A 74 -17.15 1.29 3.34
N THR A 75 -17.59 2.48 3.70
CA THR A 75 -16.71 3.63 3.96
C THR A 75 -15.79 3.37 5.15
N ASP A 76 -16.32 2.76 6.21
CA ASP A 76 -15.54 2.38 7.38
C ASP A 76 -14.51 1.30 7.03
N LEU A 77 -14.88 0.31 6.24
CA LEU A 77 -13.94 -0.67 5.69
C LEU A 77 -12.80 0.01 4.92
N PHE A 78 -13.10 0.93 4.01
CA PHE A 78 -12.09 1.58 3.18
C PHE A 78 -11.13 2.48 3.97
N ARG A 79 -11.58 3.10 5.05
CA ARG A 79 -10.72 3.85 5.97
C ARG A 79 -9.68 2.97 6.67
N ASN A 80 -10.02 1.69 6.87
CA ASN A 80 -9.19 0.73 7.61
C ASN A 80 -8.44 -0.26 6.71
N LEU A 81 -8.78 -0.35 5.42
CA LEU A 81 -8.13 -1.26 4.48
C LEU A 81 -6.82 -0.65 4.00
N SER A 82 -5.68 -1.31 4.31
CA SER A 82 -4.35 -0.78 3.96
C SER A 82 -3.97 -0.97 2.49
N ASP A 83 -4.55 -1.92 1.80
CA ASP A 83 -4.15 -2.36 0.46
C ASP A 83 -5.13 -1.98 -0.66
N LEU A 84 -5.80 -0.83 -0.55
CA LEU A 84 -6.61 -0.27 -1.65
C LEU A 84 -5.76 0.00 -2.89
N ILE A 85 -4.54 0.49 -2.67
CA ILE A 85 -3.50 0.61 -3.68
C ILE A 85 -2.31 -0.22 -3.22
N GLY A 86 -1.79 -1.06 -4.09
CA GLY A 86 -0.54 -1.79 -3.85
C GLY A 86 0.59 -1.14 -4.64
N VAL A 87 1.70 -0.85 -3.99
CA VAL A 87 2.93 -0.35 -4.60
C VAL A 87 4.01 -1.39 -4.36
N ARG A 88 4.63 -1.88 -5.42
CA ARG A 88 5.74 -2.82 -5.33
C ARG A 88 6.97 -2.23 -5.96
N ILE A 89 8.02 -2.07 -5.14
CA ILE A 89 9.37 -1.75 -5.58
C ILE A 89 10.10 -3.06 -5.80
N GLU A 90 10.58 -3.27 -7.00
CA GLU A 90 11.34 -4.45 -7.40
C GLU A 90 12.82 -4.12 -7.47
N CYS A 91 13.65 -4.95 -6.87
CA CYS A 91 15.11 -4.84 -6.89
C CYS A 91 15.76 -6.14 -7.37
N ARG A 92 17.05 -6.09 -7.65
CA ARG A 92 17.76 -7.23 -8.26
C ARG A 92 18.03 -8.34 -7.24
N PHE A 93 18.61 -7.99 -6.09
CA PHE A 93 19.08 -8.92 -5.08
C PHE A 93 18.40 -8.69 -3.74
N ILE A 94 18.51 -9.67 -2.85
CA ILE A 94 17.92 -9.60 -1.49
C ILE A 94 18.55 -8.46 -0.68
N GLU A 95 19.85 -8.25 -0.84
CA GLU A 95 20.59 -7.18 -0.15
C GLU A 95 20.12 -5.77 -0.56
N ASP A 96 19.62 -5.63 -1.78
CA ASP A 96 19.08 -4.36 -2.28
C ASP A 96 17.77 -3.98 -1.59
N GLU A 97 17.00 -4.94 -1.08
CA GLU A 97 15.76 -4.67 -0.33
C GLU A 97 16.06 -3.80 0.91
N GLU A 98 17.09 -4.15 1.67
CA GLU A 98 17.50 -3.37 2.85
C GLU A 98 18.06 -1.99 2.46
N HIS A 99 18.85 -1.92 1.40
CA HIS A 99 19.42 -0.66 0.92
C HIS A 99 18.33 0.31 0.48
N ILE A 100 17.35 -0.16 -0.29
CA ILE A 100 16.20 0.65 -0.72
C ILE A 100 15.37 1.11 0.48
N PHE A 101 15.10 0.22 1.43
CA PHE A 101 14.36 0.57 2.64
C PHE A 101 15.08 1.65 3.46
N LYS A 102 16.39 1.52 3.69
CA LYS A 102 17.19 2.52 4.38
C LYS A 102 17.17 3.86 3.66
N PHE A 103 17.29 3.84 2.33
CA PHE A 103 17.21 5.05 1.52
C PHE A 103 15.86 5.74 1.67
N ILE A 104 14.75 5.02 1.55
CA ILE A 104 13.40 5.57 1.75
C ILE A 104 13.30 6.23 3.14
N ARG A 105 13.80 5.60 4.19
CA ARG A 105 13.81 6.18 5.53
C ARG A 105 14.59 7.49 5.63
N THR A 106 15.65 7.66 4.86
CA THR A 106 16.38 8.94 4.85
C THR A 106 15.61 10.07 4.19
N ILE A 107 14.75 9.75 3.24
CA ILE A 107 13.92 10.72 2.52
C ILE A 107 12.64 11.07 3.31
N PHE A 108 12.00 10.07 3.93
CA PHE A 108 10.82 10.24 4.77
C PHE A 108 11.23 10.59 6.22
N ASN A 109 11.88 11.73 6.38
CA ASN A 109 12.53 12.15 7.64
C ASN A 109 11.73 13.16 8.46
N CYS A 110 10.59 13.63 7.95
CA CYS A 110 9.64 14.44 8.69
C CYS A 110 8.56 13.54 9.31
N THR A 111 8.00 13.95 10.44
CA THR A 111 6.93 13.19 11.13
C THR A 111 5.75 14.09 11.41
N ASN A 112 4.55 13.64 11.09
CA ASN A 112 3.32 14.35 11.44
C ASN A 112 2.91 14.07 12.91
N LYS A 113 1.88 14.76 13.38
CA LYS A 113 1.35 14.62 14.76
C LYS A 113 0.86 13.20 15.11
N ASP A 114 0.49 12.41 14.11
CA ASP A 114 -0.04 11.03 14.28
C ASP A 114 1.08 9.98 14.16
N GLY A 115 2.34 10.38 13.96
CA GLY A 115 3.51 9.50 13.91
C GLY A 115 3.82 8.95 12.52
N PHE A 116 3.13 9.40 11.47
CA PHE A 116 3.46 9.01 10.10
C PHE A 116 4.61 9.84 9.55
N SER A 117 5.49 9.18 8.82
CA SER A 117 6.64 9.82 8.19
C SER A 117 6.30 10.33 6.79
N TYR A 118 6.84 11.49 6.43
CA TYR A 118 6.68 12.09 5.10
C TYR A 118 7.97 12.76 4.64
N SER A 119 8.04 13.04 3.35
CA SER A 119 9.14 13.78 2.73
C SER A 119 8.75 15.23 2.53
N SER A 120 9.67 16.17 2.83
CA SER A 120 9.48 17.58 2.51
C SER A 120 9.34 17.84 1.00
N GLN A 121 9.84 16.94 0.16
CA GLN A 121 9.72 17.02 -1.30
C GLN A 121 8.30 16.68 -1.79
N ASN A 122 7.57 15.84 -1.04
CA ASN A 122 6.19 15.51 -1.30
C ASN A 122 5.42 15.29 0.01
N PRO A 123 4.84 16.36 0.59
CA PRO A 123 4.17 16.29 1.89
C PRO A 123 2.80 15.61 1.85
N ASN A 124 2.37 15.09 0.70
CA ASN A 124 1.09 14.39 0.54
C ASN A 124 1.19 12.87 0.64
N ILE A 125 2.42 12.33 0.67
CA ILE A 125 2.67 10.88 0.79
C ILE A 125 3.22 10.59 2.17
N PHE A 126 2.57 9.66 2.89
CA PHE A 126 2.88 9.30 4.27
C PHE A 126 3.14 7.80 4.37
N LEU A 127 4.14 7.42 5.17
CA LEU A 127 4.52 6.04 5.47
C LEU A 127 4.49 5.79 6.98
N ASP A 128 4.01 4.63 7.39
CA ASP A 128 4.14 4.16 8.77
C ASP A 128 5.48 3.43 8.94
N LEU A 129 6.49 4.16 9.38
CA LEU A 129 7.84 3.61 9.60
C LEU A 129 8.10 3.22 11.07
N ARG A 130 7.06 3.12 11.91
CA ARG A 130 7.19 2.77 13.32
C ARG A 130 7.43 1.28 13.53
N GLU A 131 6.88 0.43 12.67
CA GLU A 131 7.04 -1.01 12.75
C GLU A 131 8.44 -1.42 12.25
N HIS A 132 9.05 -2.36 12.98
CA HIS A 132 10.36 -2.88 12.60
C HIS A 132 10.28 -3.65 11.27
N GLN A 133 11.21 -3.36 10.36
CA GLN A 133 11.33 -4.02 9.06
C GLN A 133 12.66 -4.80 8.97
N PRO A 134 12.70 -5.92 8.26
CA PRO A 134 11.61 -6.58 7.56
C PRO A 134 10.65 -7.32 8.49
N LEU A 135 9.43 -7.56 8.01
CA LEU A 135 8.44 -8.38 8.71
C LEU A 135 8.74 -9.86 8.50
N LYS A 136 8.75 -10.63 9.59
CA LYS A 136 8.88 -12.10 9.50
C LYS A 136 7.53 -12.76 9.25
N GLN A 137 7.45 -13.54 8.18
CA GLN A 137 6.26 -14.31 7.87
C GLN A 137 6.27 -15.68 8.58
N LYS A 138 5.11 -16.33 8.67
CA LYS A 138 4.95 -17.65 9.31
C LYS A 138 5.81 -18.75 8.66
N ASN A 139 6.14 -18.63 7.38
CA ASN A 139 7.00 -19.54 6.63
C ASN A 139 8.50 -19.22 6.73
N GLY A 140 8.89 -18.25 7.57
CA GLY A 140 10.27 -17.82 7.75
C GLY A 140 10.80 -16.82 6.73
N PHE A 141 10.02 -16.46 5.70
CA PHE A 141 10.41 -15.41 4.77
C PHE A 141 10.31 -14.03 5.41
N GLU A 142 11.24 -13.18 5.04
CA GLU A 142 11.23 -11.76 5.40
C GLU A 142 10.63 -10.93 4.26
N LEU A 143 9.84 -9.93 4.61
CA LEU A 143 9.17 -9.05 3.67
C LEU A 143 9.22 -7.62 4.17
N TYR A 144 9.71 -6.72 3.35
CA TYR A 144 9.54 -5.29 3.57
C TYR A 144 8.14 -4.88 3.12
N ARG A 145 7.28 -4.60 4.10
CA ARG A 145 5.89 -4.15 3.88
C ARG A 145 5.57 -2.99 4.79
N ILE A 146 5.23 -1.89 4.21
CA ILE A 146 4.99 -0.63 4.89
C ILE A 146 3.61 -0.13 4.50
N ASP A 147 2.77 0.14 5.47
CA ASP A 147 1.49 0.78 5.25
C ASP A 147 1.69 2.29 5.13
N GLY A 148 0.91 2.93 4.27
CA GLY A 148 0.96 4.36 4.05
C GLY A 148 -0.36 4.91 3.54
N PHE A 149 -0.39 6.20 3.31
CA PHE A 149 -1.51 6.85 2.65
C PHE A 149 -1.03 8.04 1.81
N ILE A 150 -1.80 8.35 0.79
CA ILE A 150 -1.65 9.54 -0.03
C ILE A 150 -2.85 10.46 0.16
N LEU A 151 -2.60 11.75 0.27
CA LEU A 151 -3.63 12.79 0.23
C LEU A 151 -3.75 13.29 -1.22
N ASN A 152 -4.94 13.11 -1.78
CA ASN A 152 -5.29 13.64 -3.09
C ASN A 152 -6.44 14.63 -2.89
N GLU A 153 -6.13 15.92 -3.03
CA GLU A 153 -7.01 17.00 -2.63
C GLU A 153 -7.39 16.89 -1.14
N GLU A 154 -8.66 16.61 -0.83
CA GLU A 154 -9.13 16.44 0.55
C GLU A 154 -9.34 14.94 0.93
N GLU A 155 -9.10 14.02 -0.03
CA GLU A 155 -9.33 12.60 0.18
C GLU A 155 -8.03 11.86 0.54
N LYS A 156 -8.18 10.90 1.44
CA LYS A 156 -7.12 10.02 1.91
C LYS A 156 -7.28 8.62 1.32
N PHE A 157 -6.27 8.15 0.60
CA PHE A 157 -6.23 6.79 0.06
C PHE A 157 -5.09 6.00 0.67
N ASN A 158 -5.42 4.89 1.31
CA ASN A 158 -4.42 3.98 1.88
C ASN A 158 -3.72 3.19 0.79
N PHE A 159 -2.43 2.96 0.99
CA PHE A 159 -1.65 2.05 0.15
C PHE A 159 -0.71 1.18 0.99
N GLU A 160 -0.34 0.05 0.43
CA GLU A 160 0.68 -0.86 0.96
C GLU A 160 1.90 -0.81 0.04
N LEU A 161 3.06 -0.46 0.60
CA LEU A 161 4.34 -0.47 -0.08
C LEU A 161 5.08 -1.76 0.23
N GLN A 162 5.46 -2.51 -0.79
CA GLN A 162 6.32 -3.68 -0.69
C GLN A 162 7.64 -3.43 -1.40
N ILE A 163 8.76 -3.84 -0.78
CA ILE A 163 10.06 -3.90 -1.45
C ILE A 163 10.40 -5.37 -1.58
N LYS A 164 10.68 -5.82 -2.81
CA LYS A 164 10.85 -7.23 -3.11
C LYS A 164 11.90 -7.44 -4.19
N SER A 165 12.86 -8.29 -3.93
CA SER A 165 13.85 -8.69 -4.92
C SER A 165 13.25 -9.62 -5.97
N MET A 166 13.86 -9.64 -7.15
CA MET A 166 13.48 -10.57 -8.22
C MET A 166 13.61 -12.03 -7.75
N VAL A 167 14.59 -12.32 -6.92
CA VAL A 167 14.78 -13.67 -6.34
C VAL A 167 13.58 -14.06 -5.48
N ASN A 168 13.07 -13.15 -4.66
CA ASN A 168 11.90 -13.39 -3.80
C ASN A 168 10.57 -13.41 -4.57
N ASN A 169 10.55 -12.99 -5.84
CA ASN A 169 9.35 -13.07 -6.68
C ASN A 169 9.07 -14.48 -7.20
N PHE A 170 10.04 -15.38 -7.14
CA PHE A 170 9.90 -16.76 -7.60
C PHE A 170 9.44 -17.75 -6.52
N TRP A 171 9.26 -17.29 -5.26
CA TRP A 171 8.86 -18.12 -4.11
C TRP A 171 7.51 -17.68 -3.51
#